data_74e005f2d59ce9b7956692c733ce2ce7
#
_entry.id   74e005f2d59ce9b7956692c733ce2ce7
#
_cell.length_a   1.000
_cell.length_b   1.000
_cell.length_c   1.000
_cell.angle_alpha   90.00
_cell.angle_beta   90.00
_cell.angle_gamma   90.00
#
_symmetry.space_group_name_H-M   'P 1'
#
loop_
_entity.id
_entity.type
_entity.pdbx_description
1 polymer ?
#
loop_
_entity_poly.entity_id
_entity_poly.type
_entity_poly.pdbx_seq_one_letter_code
_entity_poly.pdbx_strand_id
1 'polypeptide(L)'
;MLFTSLLAFAGAAAVSASPVAQVKSAVLPLSKNHNVTSIKNIVDKGQARLNKVNGIATTAKRATAVSSGAVTNDDVSYVAPVVIGGATYSLIVDTGSSNTWCGAQSSCEKSSTGVASGGTVSVSYGSGSFSGREYTDVVSFGGLTVKSQSIGAATSASGFSTVDGILGVGPVDLTEGTVSGLSTVPTFMDNLKSQGSIASEVLGVYFKPESGSDDDDTNGELTFGGVDTTKYTGALTYFPKATSGDASSYWGINIAGFTYGTTSLATSATGIVDTGTTLIYIPTAAYNKFLTATGGRTESASGLAVFTTKPTANFSIKFGTTTYTLTPAQYLVPTPQYSTFGLTSGKYYAWINDGRSSGVNTIIGQKFLEQYYSVFDTTNSRIGFATAA
;
A
#
# COMPACT_ATOMS: atom_id res chain seq x y z
N MET A 1 -63.95 -14.67 -56.63
CA MET A 1 -62.56 -14.89 -56.15
C MET A 1 -62.16 -13.68 -55.33
N LEU A 2 -62.27 -13.77 -54.03
CA LEU A 2 -61.82 -12.70 -53.12
C LEU A 2 -60.40 -13.01 -52.69
N PHE A 3 -59.48 -12.08 -52.91
CA PHE A 3 -58.13 -12.11 -52.37
C PHE A 3 -58.10 -11.29 -51.07
N THR A 4 -57.87 -11.95 -49.95
CA THR A 4 -57.68 -11.33 -48.63
C THR A 4 -56.19 -11.12 -48.43
N SER A 5 -55.79 -9.86 -48.39
CA SER A 5 -54.40 -9.45 -48.08
C SER A 5 -54.18 -9.44 -46.58
N LEU A 6 -53.28 -10.25 -46.10
CA LEU A 6 -52.83 -10.25 -44.71
C LEU A 6 -51.72 -9.21 -44.52
N LEU A 7 -51.98 -8.15 -43.75
CA LEU A 7 -50.96 -7.20 -43.29
C LEU A 7 -50.28 -7.76 -42.06
N ALA A 8 -49.00 -8.08 -42.15
CA ALA A 8 -48.15 -8.41 -41.02
C ALA A 8 -47.61 -7.14 -40.38
N PHE A 9 -48.00 -6.84 -39.13
CA PHE A 9 -47.39 -5.80 -38.32
C PHE A 9 -46.10 -6.34 -37.70
N ALA A 10 -44.97 -5.87 -38.13
CA ALA A 10 -43.69 -6.07 -37.43
C ALA A 10 -43.57 -5.06 -36.29
N GLY A 11 -43.81 -5.50 -35.08
CA GLY A 11 -43.58 -4.72 -33.87
C GLY A 11 -42.09 -4.60 -33.62
N ALA A 12 -41.53 -3.41 -33.81
CA ALA A 12 -40.16 -3.12 -33.35
C ALA A 12 -40.16 -3.01 -31.82
N ALA A 13 -39.56 -3.99 -31.14
CA ALA A 13 -39.29 -3.89 -29.71
C ALA A 13 -38.14 -2.87 -29.53
N ALA A 14 -38.49 -1.72 -28.98
CA ALA A 14 -37.47 -0.76 -28.52
C ALA A 14 -36.76 -1.37 -27.26
N VAL A 15 -35.52 -1.82 -27.46
CA VAL A 15 -34.64 -2.16 -26.37
C VAL A 15 -34.24 -0.84 -25.74
N SER A 16 -34.84 -0.50 -24.60
CA SER A 16 -34.38 0.60 -23.75
C SER A 16 -33.03 0.19 -23.17
N ALA A 17 -31.94 0.73 -23.68
CA ALA A 17 -30.66 0.64 -23.04
C ALA A 17 -30.77 1.33 -21.68
N SER A 18 -30.70 0.55 -20.61
CA SER A 18 -30.52 1.10 -19.26
C SER A 18 -29.27 1.96 -19.27
N PRO A 19 -29.30 3.16 -18.68
CA PRO A 19 -28.10 3.98 -18.60
C PRO A 19 -27.03 3.17 -17.86
N VAL A 20 -25.90 2.93 -18.50
CA VAL A 20 -24.71 2.39 -17.84
C VAL A 20 -24.40 3.37 -16.71
N ALA A 21 -24.50 2.90 -15.47
CA ALA A 21 -24.14 3.71 -14.31
C ALA A 21 -22.70 4.20 -14.55
N GLN A 22 -22.52 5.52 -14.62
CA GLN A 22 -21.18 6.10 -14.74
C GLN A 22 -20.41 5.61 -13.51
N VAL A 23 -19.31 4.88 -13.76
CA VAL A 23 -18.34 4.53 -12.74
C VAL A 23 -17.83 5.85 -12.18
N LYS A 24 -18.25 6.20 -10.97
CA LYS A 24 -17.65 7.33 -10.25
C LYS A 24 -16.26 6.88 -9.82
N SER A 25 -15.25 7.23 -10.59
CA SER A 25 -13.87 7.21 -10.12
C SER A 25 -13.58 8.53 -9.44
N ALA A 26 -13.08 8.50 -8.21
CA ALA A 26 -12.55 9.67 -7.55
C ALA A 26 -11.04 9.64 -7.69
N VAL A 27 -10.50 10.70 -8.27
CA VAL A 27 -9.07 10.94 -8.43
C VAL A 27 -8.60 11.78 -7.24
N LEU A 28 -7.56 11.32 -6.57
CA LEU A 28 -7.06 11.92 -5.35
C LEU A 28 -5.57 12.14 -5.41
N PRO A 29 -5.11 13.39 -5.30
CA PRO A 29 -3.70 13.67 -5.16
C PRO A 29 -3.19 13.14 -3.81
N LEU A 30 -2.03 12.51 -3.85
CA LEU A 30 -1.28 12.07 -2.68
C LEU A 30 0.00 12.89 -2.57
N SER A 31 0.33 13.31 -1.36
CA SER A 31 1.62 13.90 -1.04
C SER A 31 2.56 12.83 -0.52
N LYS A 32 3.85 12.92 -0.84
CA LYS A 32 4.88 12.10 -0.23
C LYS A 32 5.46 12.85 0.96
N ASN A 33 5.49 12.20 2.11
CA ASN A 33 6.07 12.77 3.32
C ASN A 33 7.50 12.24 3.49
N HIS A 34 8.48 13.14 3.58
CA HIS A 34 9.91 12.86 3.62
C HIS A 34 10.60 13.42 4.86
N ASN A 35 10.02 13.28 6.00
CA ASN A 35 10.72 13.70 7.22
C ASN A 35 11.53 12.51 7.78
N VAL A 36 12.56 12.07 7.03
CA VAL A 36 13.37 10.89 7.36
C VAL A 36 14.52 11.27 8.27
N THR A 37 14.49 10.82 9.51
CA THR A 37 15.62 10.96 10.44
C THR A 37 16.67 9.85 10.28
N SER A 38 16.31 8.71 9.68
CA SER A 38 17.24 7.61 9.41
C SER A 38 16.65 6.60 8.42
N ILE A 39 17.39 6.33 7.35
CA ILE A 39 17.07 5.28 6.37
C ILE A 39 16.98 3.89 7.03
N LYS A 40 17.73 3.66 8.12
CA LYS A 40 17.66 2.40 8.87
C LYS A 40 16.26 2.14 9.44
N ASN A 41 15.56 3.18 9.86
CA ASN A 41 14.18 3.04 10.36
C ASN A 41 13.24 2.52 9.27
N ILE A 42 13.41 2.96 8.02
CA ILE A 42 12.64 2.48 6.87
C ILE A 42 12.88 0.98 6.65
N VAL A 43 14.13 0.54 6.73
CA VAL A 43 14.49 -0.88 6.65
C VAL A 43 13.88 -1.68 7.80
N ASP A 44 14.04 -1.19 9.03
CA ASP A 44 13.54 -1.87 10.24
C ASP A 44 12.01 -1.99 10.23
N LYS A 45 11.28 -0.98 9.71
CA LYS A 45 9.82 -1.02 9.55
C LYS A 45 9.37 -2.11 8.58
N GLY A 46 10.01 -2.22 7.42
CA GLY A 46 9.68 -3.29 6.47
C GLY A 46 9.98 -4.68 7.04
N GLN A 47 11.09 -4.86 7.79
CA GLN A 47 11.38 -6.09 8.51
C GLN A 47 10.30 -6.42 9.56
N ALA A 48 9.86 -5.41 10.29
CA ALA A 48 8.81 -5.58 11.28
C ALA A 48 7.44 -5.88 10.62
N ARG A 49 7.15 -5.33 9.43
CA ARG A 49 5.98 -5.71 8.63
C ARG A 49 6.03 -7.19 8.24
N LEU A 50 7.17 -7.69 7.74
CA LEU A 50 7.37 -9.12 7.46
C LEU A 50 7.16 -10.00 8.70
N ASN A 51 7.64 -9.57 9.87
CA ASN A 51 7.41 -10.27 11.13
C ASN A 51 5.91 -10.38 11.43
N LYS A 52 5.18 -9.27 11.31
CA LYS A 52 3.73 -9.22 11.56
C LYS A 52 2.96 -10.14 10.61
N VAL A 53 3.24 -10.06 9.30
CA VAL A 53 2.58 -10.91 8.29
C VAL A 53 2.77 -12.41 8.59
N ASN A 54 3.92 -12.79 9.13
CA ASN A 54 4.22 -14.18 9.50
C ASN A 54 3.79 -14.55 10.93
N GLY A 55 2.98 -13.74 11.60
CA GLY A 55 2.52 -14.01 12.97
C GLY A 55 3.64 -14.07 14.01
N ILE A 56 4.83 -13.54 13.70
CA ILE A 56 5.96 -13.53 14.63
C ILE A 56 5.78 -12.33 15.57
N ALA A 57 5.55 -12.61 16.86
CA ALA A 57 5.45 -11.58 17.88
C ALA A 57 6.75 -10.76 17.89
N THR A 58 6.67 -9.54 17.43
CA THR A 58 7.69 -8.55 17.71
C THR A 58 7.51 -8.18 19.18
N THR A 59 8.44 -8.60 20.04
CA THR A 59 8.53 -8.00 21.36
C THR A 59 8.91 -6.54 21.13
N ALA A 60 7.90 -5.68 21.03
CA ALA A 60 8.12 -4.26 21.20
C ALA A 60 8.79 -4.12 22.56
N LYS A 61 10.09 -3.85 22.58
CA LYS A 61 10.76 -3.41 23.79
C LYS A 61 10.00 -2.16 24.21
N ARG A 62 9.19 -2.30 25.26
CA ARG A 62 8.62 -1.18 25.96
C ARG A 62 9.83 -0.32 26.32
N ALA A 63 9.99 0.80 25.61
CA ALA A 63 11.03 1.74 25.92
C ALA A 63 10.78 2.21 27.34
N THR A 64 11.61 1.72 28.25
CA THR A 64 11.76 2.35 29.56
C THR A 64 12.19 3.78 29.27
N ALA A 65 11.40 4.73 29.72
CA ALA A 65 11.67 6.14 29.59
C ALA A 65 13.11 6.44 30.07
N VAL A 66 13.99 6.64 29.12
CA VAL A 66 15.26 7.33 29.31
C VAL A 66 15.14 8.61 28.52
N SER A 67 15.08 9.71 29.26
CA SER A 67 15.13 11.07 28.77
C SER A 67 16.32 11.22 27.82
N SER A 68 16.04 11.40 26.54
CA SER A 68 16.93 12.07 25.57
C SER A 68 16.18 12.28 24.28
N GLY A 69 16.30 13.47 23.70
CA GLY A 69 15.86 13.99 22.43
C GLY A 69 14.82 13.23 21.60
N ALA A 70 13.76 13.90 21.25
CA ALA A 70 12.72 13.41 20.34
C ALA A 70 13.34 12.72 19.11
N VAL A 71 13.21 11.42 19.01
CA VAL A 71 13.51 10.66 17.79
C VAL A 71 12.22 10.67 16.96
N THR A 72 12.14 11.57 16.02
CA THR A 72 11.07 11.65 15.04
C THR A 72 11.27 10.50 14.05
N ASN A 73 10.31 9.60 13.96
CA ASN A 73 10.39 8.43 13.11
C ASN A 73 9.46 8.64 11.92
N ASP A 74 9.97 9.25 10.84
CA ASP A 74 9.19 9.65 9.69
C ASP A 74 9.58 8.85 8.46
N ASP A 75 8.60 8.07 7.99
CA ASP A 75 8.73 7.24 6.79
C ASP A 75 8.59 8.04 5.51
N VAL A 76 9.20 7.53 4.45
CA VAL A 76 8.82 7.81 3.08
C VAL A 76 7.47 7.13 2.86
N SER A 77 6.37 7.88 2.96
CA SER A 77 5.00 7.37 2.86
C SER A 77 4.14 8.26 1.97
N TYR A 78 3.21 7.65 1.24
CA TYR A 78 2.17 8.41 0.54
C TYR A 78 1.02 8.67 1.50
N VAL A 79 0.71 9.96 1.69
CA VAL A 79 -0.34 10.43 2.60
C VAL A 79 -1.48 11.09 1.84
N ALA A 80 -2.66 11.00 2.40
CA ALA A 80 -3.89 11.53 1.85
C ALA A 80 -4.58 12.47 2.86
N PRO A 81 -5.11 13.63 2.42
CA PRO A 81 -5.95 14.48 3.26
C PRO A 81 -7.36 13.86 3.33
N VAL A 82 -7.69 13.23 4.44
CA VAL A 82 -8.99 12.58 4.69
C VAL A 82 -9.80 13.43 5.64
N VAL A 83 -11.05 13.70 5.29
CA VAL A 83 -11.98 14.46 6.15
C VAL A 83 -12.79 13.48 7.00
N ILE A 84 -12.64 13.55 8.31
CA ILE A 84 -13.37 12.74 9.29
C ILE A 84 -14.18 13.68 10.17
N GLY A 85 -15.51 13.54 10.16
CA GLY A 85 -16.41 14.38 10.97
C GLY A 85 -16.27 15.88 10.72
N GLY A 86 -15.76 16.28 9.54
CA GLY A 86 -15.53 17.67 9.16
C GLY A 86 -14.13 18.21 9.44
N ALA A 87 -13.25 17.48 10.13
CA ALA A 87 -11.84 17.80 10.32
C ALA A 87 -10.97 17.04 9.33
N THR A 88 -9.90 17.66 8.81
CA THR A 88 -8.97 17.04 7.86
C THR A 88 -7.77 16.46 8.60
N TYR A 89 -7.44 15.20 8.30
CA TYR A 89 -6.30 14.46 8.85
C TYR A 89 -5.39 13.99 7.73
N SER A 90 -4.09 14.05 7.96
CA SER A 90 -3.06 13.50 7.04
C SER A 90 -2.86 12.02 7.35
N LEU A 91 -3.41 11.14 6.53
CA LEU A 91 -3.39 9.69 6.77
C LEU A 91 -2.50 8.95 5.75
N ILE A 92 -1.70 8.00 6.23
CA ILE A 92 -0.95 7.09 5.35
C ILE A 92 -1.92 6.20 4.58
N VAL A 93 -1.70 6.04 3.27
CA VAL A 93 -2.41 5.08 2.43
C VAL A 93 -1.73 3.72 2.53
N ASP A 94 -2.37 2.76 3.21
CA ASP A 94 -1.75 1.48 3.56
C ASP A 94 -2.61 0.30 3.08
N THR A 95 -2.18 -0.41 2.04
CA THR A 95 -2.79 -1.67 1.60
C THR A 95 -2.39 -2.88 2.45
N GLY A 96 -1.42 -2.72 3.33
CA GLY A 96 -0.99 -3.74 4.30
C GLY A 96 -1.72 -3.67 5.63
N SER A 97 -2.72 -2.77 5.79
CA SER A 97 -3.65 -2.73 6.92
C SER A 97 -5.03 -2.24 6.49
N SER A 98 -6.03 -2.35 7.37
CA SER A 98 -7.43 -2.13 6.98
C SER A 98 -8.24 -1.27 7.95
N ASN A 99 -7.72 -0.97 9.13
CA ASN A 99 -8.36 -0.01 10.02
C ASN A 99 -8.12 1.43 9.54
N THR A 100 -9.17 2.27 9.58
CA THR A 100 -9.05 3.72 9.43
C THR A 100 -8.99 4.34 10.82
N TRP A 101 -7.96 5.16 11.09
CA TRP A 101 -7.80 5.77 12.41
C TRP A 101 -7.03 7.09 12.33
N CYS A 102 -7.23 7.95 13.35
CA CYS A 102 -6.53 9.21 13.53
C CYS A 102 -6.20 9.43 15.01
N GLY A 103 -5.43 10.47 15.31
CA GLY A 103 -5.10 10.82 16.71
C GLY A 103 -3.63 10.69 17.08
N ALA A 104 -2.74 10.45 16.10
CA ALA A 104 -1.31 10.35 16.40
C ALA A 104 -0.66 11.73 16.67
N GLN A 105 -1.05 12.75 15.90
CA GLN A 105 -0.54 14.12 16.06
C GLN A 105 -1.65 15.08 16.48
N SER A 106 -2.74 15.10 15.73
CA SER A 106 -3.89 15.96 16.02
C SER A 106 -4.96 15.18 16.78
N SER A 107 -5.61 15.76 17.78
CA SER A 107 -6.72 15.12 18.48
C SER A 107 -7.78 14.64 17.50
N CYS A 108 -8.18 13.37 17.64
CA CYS A 108 -9.18 12.73 16.81
C CYS A 108 -10.41 12.41 17.67
N GLU A 109 -11.33 13.35 17.72
CA GLU A 109 -12.53 13.21 18.54
C GLU A 109 -13.77 12.99 17.67
N LYS A 110 -14.71 12.26 18.22
CA LYS A 110 -16.01 12.06 17.61
C LYS A 110 -16.69 13.40 17.35
N SER A 111 -17.09 13.65 16.11
CA SER A 111 -17.82 14.84 15.72
C SER A 111 -19.29 14.81 16.18
N SER A 112 -20.05 15.86 15.84
CA SER A 112 -21.51 15.89 16.08
C SER A 112 -22.26 14.83 15.27
N THR A 113 -21.71 14.36 14.14
CA THR A 113 -22.27 13.28 13.32
C THR A 113 -21.80 11.88 13.76
N GLY A 114 -20.81 11.83 14.62
CA GLY A 114 -20.23 10.59 15.08
C GLY A 114 -21.05 9.86 16.12
N VAL A 115 -21.02 8.55 16.10
CA VAL A 115 -21.71 7.66 17.05
C VAL A 115 -20.67 6.77 17.74
N ALA A 116 -20.58 6.88 19.07
CA ALA A 116 -19.69 6.01 19.84
C ALA A 116 -20.17 4.55 19.79
N SER A 117 -19.28 3.64 19.45
CA SER A 117 -19.59 2.19 19.44
C SER A 117 -19.59 1.59 20.85
N GLY A 118 -18.95 2.27 21.82
CA GLY A 118 -18.64 1.74 23.15
C GLY A 118 -17.45 0.79 23.16
N GLY A 119 -16.88 0.44 22.00
CA GLY A 119 -15.73 -0.43 21.84
C GLY A 119 -14.40 0.27 22.00
N THR A 120 -13.37 -0.52 22.25
CA THR A 120 -11.96 -0.11 22.17
C THR A 120 -11.33 -0.70 20.93
N VAL A 121 -10.37 0.02 20.36
CA VAL A 121 -9.59 -0.44 19.23
C VAL A 121 -8.12 -0.54 19.61
N SER A 122 -7.43 -1.55 19.10
CA SER A 122 -5.99 -1.70 19.27
C SER A 122 -5.39 -2.40 18.04
N VAL A 123 -4.42 -1.75 17.42
CA VAL A 123 -3.70 -2.30 16.27
C VAL A 123 -2.21 -2.15 16.45
N SER A 124 -1.49 -3.24 16.22
CA SER A 124 -0.03 -3.23 16.14
C SER A 124 0.38 -3.32 14.67
N TYR A 125 1.22 -2.42 14.22
CA TYR A 125 1.85 -2.41 12.91
C TYR A 125 3.28 -2.98 12.99
N GLY A 126 3.94 -3.08 11.86
CA GLY A 126 5.35 -3.47 11.88
C GLY A 126 6.20 -2.51 12.70
N SER A 127 5.94 -1.21 12.59
CA SER A 127 6.80 -0.15 13.12
C SER A 127 6.13 0.73 14.18
N GLY A 128 4.91 0.45 14.55
CA GLY A 128 4.16 1.26 15.49
C GLY A 128 2.91 0.57 16.00
N SER A 129 2.17 1.26 16.81
CA SER A 129 0.88 0.79 17.29
C SER A 129 0.00 1.96 17.66
N PHE A 130 -1.31 1.72 17.67
CA PHE A 130 -2.22 2.63 18.35
C PHE A 130 -3.24 1.85 19.18
N SER A 131 -3.80 2.52 20.15
CA SER A 131 -4.97 2.05 20.89
C SER A 131 -5.84 3.25 21.24
N GLY A 132 -7.15 3.01 21.34
CA GLY A 132 -8.08 4.09 21.58
C GLY A 132 -9.52 3.61 21.66
N ARG A 133 -10.43 4.52 21.33
CA ARG A 133 -11.87 4.28 21.29
C ARG A 133 -12.34 4.16 19.86
N GLU A 134 -13.35 3.32 19.66
CA GLU A 134 -13.97 3.14 18.37
C GLU A 134 -15.28 3.93 18.29
N TYR A 135 -15.49 4.61 17.17
CA TYR A 135 -16.74 5.27 16.83
C TYR A 135 -17.00 5.19 15.33
N THR A 136 -18.20 5.50 14.88
CA THR A 136 -18.48 5.68 13.46
C THR A 136 -18.72 7.16 13.18
N ASP A 137 -18.23 7.65 12.03
CA ASP A 137 -18.45 9.03 11.62
C ASP A 137 -18.50 9.16 10.09
N VAL A 138 -18.84 10.35 9.61
CA VAL A 138 -18.78 10.65 8.18
C VAL A 138 -17.32 10.80 7.77
N VAL A 139 -16.92 10.03 6.76
CA VAL A 139 -15.59 10.14 6.15
C VAL A 139 -15.74 10.55 4.71
N SER A 140 -15.05 11.63 4.33
CA SER A 140 -15.01 12.09 2.95
C SER A 140 -13.59 12.13 2.45
N PHE A 141 -13.41 11.64 1.22
CA PHE A 141 -12.14 11.60 0.56
C PHE A 141 -12.36 11.64 -0.97
N GLY A 142 -11.70 12.60 -1.68
CA GLY A 142 -11.79 12.73 -3.14
C GLY A 142 -13.18 12.86 -3.74
N GLY A 143 -14.07 13.57 -3.06
CA GLY A 143 -15.44 13.70 -3.51
C GLY A 143 -16.31 12.45 -3.25
N LEU A 144 -15.74 11.39 -2.68
CA LEU A 144 -16.49 10.25 -2.15
C LEU A 144 -16.79 10.46 -0.67
N THR A 145 -17.94 9.97 -0.21
CA THR A 145 -18.37 10.09 1.18
C THR A 145 -18.96 8.79 1.67
N VAL A 146 -18.49 8.33 2.82
CA VAL A 146 -19.06 7.24 3.61
C VAL A 146 -19.72 7.85 4.83
N LYS A 147 -21.00 7.57 5.04
CA LYS A 147 -21.81 8.20 6.10
C LYS A 147 -21.53 7.64 7.50
N SER A 148 -21.05 6.43 7.60
CA SER A 148 -20.81 5.73 8.89
C SER A 148 -19.60 4.82 8.75
N GLN A 149 -18.41 5.42 8.70
CA GLN A 149 -17.13 4.70 8.67
C GLN A 149 -16.70 4.41 10.11
N SER A 150 -16.24 3.19 10.36
CA SER A 150 -15.55 2.79 11.59
C SER A 150 -14.22 3.53 11.71
N ILE A 151 -14.02 4.24 12.81
CA ILE A 151 -12.85 5.09 13.07
C ILE A 151 -12.25 4.77 14.42
N GLY A 152 -10.97 4.44 14.42
CA GLY A 152 -10.18 4.40 15.64
C GLY A 152 -9.73 5.80 16.05
N ALA A 153 -10.22 6.30 17.20
CA ALA A 153 -9.70 7.52 17.82
C ALA A 153 -8.58 7.15 18.79
N ALA A 154 -7.35 7.41 18.38
CA ALA A 154 -6.20 7.06 19.19
C ALA A 154 -6.13 7.88 20.49
N THR A 155 -6.02 7.19 21.62
CA THR A 155 -5.64 7.77 22.92
C THR A 155 -4.18 7.54 23.22
N SER A 156 -3.55 6.61 22.50
CA SER A 156 -2.12 6.33 22.51
C SER A 156 -1.70 5.86 21.14
N ALA A 157 -0.65 6.46 20.59
CA ALA A 157 -0.02 6.04 19.34
C ALA A 157 1.50 6.11 19.46
N SER A 158 2.20 5.23 18.77
CA SER A 158 3.66 5.22 18.72
C SER A 158 4.11 4.86 17.31
N GLY A 159 5.20 5.48 16.84
CA GLY A 159 5.73 5.25 15.48
C GLY A 159 5.08 6.06 14.37
N PHE A 160 4.30 7.11 14.72
CA PHE A 160 3.57 7.98 13.79
C PHE A 160 3.79 9.45 14.15
N SER A 161 4.95 9.99 13.85
CA SER A 161 5.36 11.31 14.33
C SER A 161 5.03 12.46 13.37
N THR A 162 4.71 12.18 12.12
CA THR A 162 4.43 13.19 11.06
C THR A 162 3.10 13.05 10.39
N VAL A 163 2.34 12.03 10.76
CA VAL A 163 1.02 11.72 10.20
C VAL A 163 0.01 11.57 11.32
N ASP A 164 -1.24 11.86 11.04
CA ASP A 164 -2.31 11.76 12.02
C ASP A 164 -2.78 10.31 12.24
N GLY A 165 -2.51 9.39 11.29
CA GLY A 165 -2.95 8.01 11.35
C GLY A 165 -2.84 7.30 10.02
N ILE A 166 -3.74 6.32 9.79
CA ILE A 166 -3.75 5.48 8.58
C ILE A 166 -5.17 5.43 7.98
N LEU A 167 -5.25 5.54 6.66
CA LEU A 167 -6.36 5.06 5.85
C LEU A 167 -6.03 3.64 5.39
N GLY A 168 -6.57 2.64 6.09
CA GLY A 168 -6.39 1.24 5.74
C GLY A 168 -7.24 0.87 4.52
N VAL A 169 -6.57 0.42 3.45
CA VAL A 169 -7.20 -0.03 2.19
C VAL A 169 -6.81 -1.46 1.84
N GLY A 170 -6.41 -2.22 2.84
CA GLY A 170 -6.20 -3.67 2.76
C GLY A 170 -7.52 -4.46 2.78
N PRO A 171 -7.46 -5.79 2.65
CA PRO A 171 -8.63 -6.65 2.82
C PRO A 171 -9.24 -6.55 4.22
N VAL A 172 -10.57 -6.69 4.30
CA VAL A 172 -11.32 -6.58 5.57
C VAL A 172 -10.83 -7.56 6.66
N ASP A 173 -10.28 -8.70 6.26
CA ASP A 173 -9.70 -9.72 7.17
C ASP A 173 -8.65 -9.13 8.12
N LEU A 174 -7.95 -8.07 7.71
CA LEU A 174 -6.94 -7.41 8.54
C LEU A 174 -7.52 -6.55 9.68
N THR A 175 -8.85 -6.40 9.74
CA THR A 175 -9.54 -5.79 10.87
C THR A 175 -9.96 -6.80 11.93
N GLU A 176 -9.75 -8.11 11.69
CA GLU A 176 -10.15 -9.17 12.61
C GLU A 176 -9.52 -8.99 14.00
N GLY A 177 -10.37 -8.98 15.03
CA GLY A 177 -9.94 -8.85 16.42
C GLY A 177 -9.34 -7.50 16.81
N THR A 178 -9.42 -6.48 15.94
CA THR A 178 -8.88 -5.15 16.25
C THR A 178 -9.82 -4.28 17.08
N VAL A 179 -11.13 -4.51 16.99
CA VAL A 179 -12.16 -3.77 17.73
C VAL A 179 -12.89 -4.69 18.68
N SER A 180 -12.98 -4.31 19.94
CA SER A 180 -13.61 -5.12 20.98
C SER A 180 -15.10 -5.35 20.67
N GLY A 181 -15.54 -6.62 20.78
CA GLY A 181 -16.93 -7.01 20.54
C GLY A 181 -17.32 -7.16 19.05
N LEU A 182 -16.40 -6.94 18.12
CA LEU A 182 -16.62 -7.14 16.67
C LEU A 182 -15.62 -8.15 16.12
N SER A 183 -16.07 -9.01 15.21
CA SER A 183 -15.19 -9.94 14.50
C SER A 183 -14.32 -9.19 13.50
N THR A 184 -14.94 -8.35 12.69
CA THR A 184 -14.28 -7.45 11.71
C THR A 184 -15.04 -6.14 11.66
N VAL A 185 -14.42 -5.10 11.09
CA VAL A 185 -15.07 -3.82 10.77
C VAL A 185 -14.93 -3.52 9.28
N PRO A 186 -15.98 -3.00 8.61
CA PRO A 186 -15.92 -2.67 7.19
C PRO A 186 -14.87 -1.61 6.91
N THR A 187 -14.08 -1.80 5.86
CA THR A 187 -13.13 -0.82 5.37
C THR A 187 -13.83 0.34 4.67
N PHE A 188 -13.09 1.39 4.33
CA PHE A 188 -13.62 2.50 3.53
C PHE A 188 -14.13 2.00 2.16
N MET A 189 -13.45 1.04 1.53
CA MET A 189 -13.87 0.43 0.26
C MET A 189 -15.18 -0.35 0.40
N ASP A 190 -15.31 -1.20 1.43
CA ASP A 190 -16.53 -1.98 1.69
C ASP A 190 -17.73 -1.05 1.87
N ASN A 191 -17.53 0.05 2.61
CA ASN A 191 -18.59 1.03 2.85
C ASN A 191 -18.95 1.84 1.59
N LEU A 192 -17.97 2.23 0.76
CA LEU A 192 -18.27 2.87 -0.53
C LEU A 192 -19.11 1.96 -1.43
N LYS A 193 -18.80 0.67 -1.44
CA LYS A 193 -19.55 -0.33 -2.22
C LYS A 193 -20.95 -0.54 -1.65
N SER A 194 -21.06 -0.77 -0.35
CA SER A 194 -22.34 -1.05 0.31
C SER A 194 -23.30 0.14 0.23
N GLN A 195 -22.79 1.37 0.25
CA GLN A 195 -23.57 2.61 0.11
C GLN A 195 -23.81 3.00 -1.37
N GLY A 196 -23.36 2.20 -2.33
CA GLY A 196 -23.57 2.43 -3.76
C GLY A 196 -22.78 3.61 -4.34
N SER A 197 -21.75 4.09 -3.64
CA SER A 197 -20.86 5.15 -4.12
C SER A 197 -19.94 4.67 -5.24
N ILE A 198 -19.57 3.40 -5.23
CA ILE A 198 -18.79 2.72 -6.27
C ILE A 198 -19.49 1.44 -6.70
N ALA A 199 -19.31 1.06 -7.97
CA ALA A 199 -19.92 -0.15 -8.55
C ALA A 199 -19.12 -1.43 -8.26
N SER A 200 -17.82 -1.30 -8.02
CA SER A 200 -16.88 -2.41 -7.80
C SER A 200 -15.86 -2.03 -6.75
N GLU A 201 -15.44 -2.98 -5.93
CA GLU A 201 -14.36 -2.78 -4.97
C GLU A 201 -13.02 -2.97 -5.69
N VAL A 202 -12.64 -1.93 -6.41
CA VAL A 202 -11.39 -1.83 -7.16
C VAL A 202 -10.69 -0.55 -6.75
N LEU A 203 -9.45 -0.67 -6.30
CA LEU A 203 -8.57 0.45 -6.00
C LEU A 203 -7.43 0.47 -7.00
N GLY A 204 -7.32 1.55 -7.78
CA GLY A 204 -6.15 1.87 -8.57
C GLY A 204 -5.19 2.75 -7.79
N VAL A 205 -3.91 2.47 -7.86
CA VAL A 205 -2.85 3.24 -7.18
C VAL A 205 -1.79 3.64 -8.20
N TYR A 206 -1.58 4.94 -8.31
CA TYR A 206 -0.50 5.55 -9.06
C TYR A 206 0.43 6.27 -8.10
N PHE A 207 1.66 5.83 -8.05
CA PHE A 207 2.74 6.49 -7.33
C PHE A 207 3.77 6.99 -8.34
N LYS A 208 4.26 8.20 -8.17
CA LYS A 208 5.33 8.75 -9.01
C LYS A 208 6.59 8.88 -8.17
N PRO A 209 7.75 8.40 -8.68
CA PRO A 209 9.01 8.57 -7.95
C PRO A 209 9.37 10.04 -7.81
N GLU A 210 9.98 10.40 -6.69
CA GLU A 210 10.57 11.72 -6.51
C GLU A 210 11.72 11.95 -7.47
N SER A 211 11.78 13.14 -8.03
CA SER A 211 12.88 13.58 -8.90
C SER A 211 13.70 14.69 -8.20
N GLY A 212 14.98 14.41 -7.96
CA GLY A 212 15.86 15.40 -7.33
C GLY A 212 15.88 15.32 -5.81
N SER A 213 16.04 16.49 -5.16
CA SER A 213 16.06 16.67 -3.70
C SER A 213 14.74 17.25 -3.16
N ASP A 214 13.72 17.38 -3.99
CA ASP A 214 12.40 17.89 -3.62
C ASP A 214 11.59 16.74 -3.00
N ASP A 215 11.04 16.97 -1.82
CA ASP A 215 10.61 15.89 -0.92
C ASP A 215 9.11 15.94 -0.62
N ASP A 216 8.34 16.92 -1.12
CA ASP A 216 6.96 17.17 -0.73
C ASP A 216 5.96 17.28 -1.90
N ASP A 217 6.35 16.74 -3.06
CA ASP A 217 5.50 16.75 -4.25
C ASP A 217 4.19 15.98 -4.06
N THR A 218 3.07 16.63 -4.40
CA THR A 218 1.78 15.96 -4.55
C THR A 218 1.77 15.23 -5.89
N ASN A 219 2.31 14.00 -5.92
CA ASN A 219 2.61 13.29 -7.15
C ASN A 219 2.02 11.87 -7.25
N GLY A 220 1.21 11.46 -6.28
CA GLY A 220 0.49 10.18 -6.28
C GLY A 220 -1.02 10.35 -6.51
N GLU A 221 -1.69 9.24 -6.81
CA GLU A 221 -3.14 9.22 -7.05
C GLU A 221 -3.77 7.89 -6.66
N LEU A 222 -4.96 7.97 -6.04
CA LEU A 222 -5.84 6.82 -5.81
C LEU A 222 -7.09 6.93 -6.68
N THR A 223 -7.51 5.81 -7.28
CA THR A 223 -8.76 5.69 -8.04
C THR A 223 -9.65 4.66 -7.38
N PHE A 224 -10.79 5.08 -6.83
CA PHE A 224 -11.76 4.18 -6.20
C PHE A 224 -12.86 3.77 -7.18
N GLY A 225 -13.22 2.49 -7.18
CA GLY A 225 -14.29 1.93 -8.02
C GLY A 225 -13.87 1.53 -9.42
N GLY A 226 -12.59 1.65 -9.76
CA GLY A 226 -12.05 1.32 -11.09
C GLY A 226 -10.58 1.64 -11.24
N VAL A 227 -10.17 1.91 -12.47
CA VAL A 227 -8.79 2.26 -12.86
C VAL A 227 -8.78 3.57 -13.65
N ASP A 228 -7.75 4.37 -13.48
CA ASP A 228 -7.50 5.53 -14.34
C ASP A 228 -6.54 5.14 -15.46
N THR A 229 -7.07 5.01 -16.69
CA THR A 229 -6.29 4.61 -17.87
C THR A 229 -5.29 5.66 -18.33
N THR A 230 -5.34 6.88 -17.79
CA THR A 230 -4.36 7.93 -18.06
C THR A 230 -3.07 7.77 -17.25
N LYS A 231 -3.09 6.92 -16.21
CA LYS A 231 -1.98 6.74 -15.27
C LYS A 231 -1.10 5.53 -15.58
N TYR A 232 -1.38 4.81 -16.67
CA TYR A 232 -0.53 3.71 -17.09
C TYR A 232 -0.50 3.56 -18.61
N THR A 233 0.51 2.85 -19.08
CA THR A 233 0.70 2.51 -20.49
C THR A 233 0.80 0.99 -20.66
N GLY A 234 0.48 0.52 -21.85
CA GLY A 234 0.50 -0.90 -22.16
C GLY A 234 -0.68 -1.68 -21.55
N ALA A 235 -0.52 -2.99 -21.44
CA ALA A 235 -1.56 -3.88 -20.94
C ALA A 235 -1.53 -3.95 -19.41
N LEU A 236 -2.70 -3.77 -18.79
CA LEU A 236 -2.91 -4.08 -17.36
C LEU A 236 -3.08 -5.60 -17.21
N THR A 237 -2.12 -6.24 -16.56
CA THR A 237 -2.10 -7.70 -16.36
C THR A 237 -2.47 -8.03 -14.92
N TYR A 238 -3.43 -8.95 -14.74
CA TYR A 238 -3.92 -9.37 -13.43
C TYR A 238 -3.36 -10.72 -13.01
N PHE A 239 -3.12 -10.86 -11.70
CA PHE A 239 -2.65 -12.07 -11.03
C PHE A 239 -3.61 -12.43 -9.89
N PRO A 240 -3.94 -13.71 -9.69
CA PRO A 240 -4.78 -14.12 -8.57
C PRO A 240 -4.18 -13.69 -7.22
N LYS A 241 -5.03 -13.20 -6.32
CA LYS A 241 -4.65 -13.01 -4.91
C LYS A 241 -4.36 -14.38 -4.29
N ALA A 242 -3.35 -14.46 -3.44
CA ALA A 242 -3.06 -15.68 -2.67
C ALA A 242 -4.25 -16.05 -1.78
N THR A 243 -4.63 -17.33 -1.78
CA THR A 243 -5.81 -17.85 -1.07
C THR A 243 -5.45 -18.75 0.11
N SER A 244 -4.17 -18.93 0.41
CA SER A 244 -3.68 -19.78 1.49
C SER A 244 -2.42 -19.23 2.14
N GLY A 245 -2.13 -19.67 3.36
CA GLY A 245 -1.01 -19.21 4.17
C GLY A 245 -1.20 -17.78 4.67
N ASP A 246 -0.17 -17.25 5.35
CA ASP A 246 -0.21 -15.93 6.01
C ASP A 246 -0.45 -14.76 5.03
N ALA A 247 -0.11 -14.94 3.75
CA ALA A 247 -0.36 -13.92 2.73
C ALA A 247 -1.84 -13.80 2.34
N SER A 248 -2.69 -14.79 2.63
CA SER A 248 -4.09 -14.82 2.18
C SER A 248 -4.95 -13.71 2.78
N SER A 249 -4.66 -13.26 3.99
CA SER A 249 -5.35 -12.15 4.64
C SER A 249 -4.90 -10.77 4.13
N TYR A 250 -3.80 -10.71 3.37
CA TYR A 250 -3.25 -9.51 2.76
C TYR A 250 -3.52 -9.47 1.25
N TRP A 251 -3.02 -8.45 0.57
CA TRP A 251 -2.87 -8.46 -0.88
C TRP A 251 -1.69 -9.37 -1.27
N GLY A 252 -1.89 -10.66 -0.98
CA GLY A 252 -0.91 -11.72 -1.22
C GLY A 252 -0.74 -12.05 -2.69
N ILE A 253 0.50 -12.30 -3.11
CA ILE A 253 0.85 -12.62 -4.50
C ILE A 253 1.92 -13.70 -4.58
N ASN A 254 1.76 -14.62 -5.54
CA ASN A 254 2.77 -15.62 -5.85
C ASN A 254 3.75 -15.08 -6.89
N ILE A 255 5.04 -15.14 -6.57
CA ILE A 255 6.13 -14.68 -7.41
C ILE A 255 6.78 -15.90 -8.07
N ALA A 256 6.87 -15.87 -9.41
CA ALA A 256 7.45 -16.94 -10.22
C ALA A 256 8.99 -16.85 -10.35
N GLY A 257 9.60 -15.79 -9.88
CA GLY A 257 11.05 -15.67 -9.83
C GLY A 257 11.57 -14.24 -9.73
N PHE A 258 12.86 -14.16 -9.40
CA PHE A 258 13.65 -12.93 -9.41
C PHE A 258 14.91 -13.15 -10.23
N THR A 259 15.33 -12.14 -10.98
CA THR A 259 16.58 -12.15 -11.74
C THR A 259 17.35 -10.86 -11.59
N TYR A 260 18.67 -10.94 -11.70
CA TYR A 260 19.57 -9.79 -11.87
C TYR A 260 20.40 -10.02 -13.13
N GLY A 261 20.15 -9.22 -14.16
CA GLY A 261 20.64 -9.49 -15.49
C GLY A 261 20.20 -10.89 -15.95
N THR A 262 21.16 -11.76 -16.23
CA THR A 262 20.91 -13.18 -16.60
C THR A 262 20.96 -14.14 -15.40
N THR A 263 21.29 -13.65 -14.19
CA THR A 263 21.42 -14.47 -12.99
C THR A 263 20.06 -14.71 -12.35
N SER A 264 19.64 -15.98 -12.20
CA SER A 264 18.46 -16.34 -11.44
C SER A 264 18.72 -16.26 -9.94
N LEU A 265 17.99 -15.39 -9.25
CA LEU A 265 18.10 -15.20 -7.81
C LEU A 265 17.20 -16.17 -7.04
N ALA A 266 15.97 -16.35 -7.52
CA ALA A 266 15.02 -17.34 -7.02
C ALA A 266 14.01 -17.71 -8.13
N THR A 267 13.36 -18.89 -7.98
CA THR A 267 12.38 -19.43 -8.93
C THR A 267 10.96 -19.47 -8.36
N SER A 268 10.79 -19.13 -7.10
CA SER A 268 9.48 -18.97 -6.46
C SER A 268 9.60 -18.20 -5.15
N ALA A 269 8.56 -17.47 -4.80
CA ALA A 269 8.37 -16.83 -3.50
C ALA A 269 6.89 -16.55 -3.27
N THR A 270 6.53 -16.27 -2.00
CA THR A 270 5.22 -15.75 -1.64
C THR A 270 5.42 -14.38 -1.00
N GLY A 271 4.67 -13.41 -1.46
CA GLY A 271 4.78 -12.03 -1.01
C GLY A 271 3.43 -11.35 -0.84
N ILE A 272 3.50 -10.11 -0.37
CA ILE A 272 2.38 -9.18 -0.33
C ILE A 272 2.72 -7.93 -1.15
N VAL A 273 1.70 -7.25 -1.64
CA VAL A 273 1.80 -5.93 -2.28
C VAL A 273 1.35 -4.90 -1.25
N ASP A 274 2.25 -3.99 -0.88
CA ASP A 274 2.06 -3.14 0.29
C ASP A 274 2.48 -1.69 0.01
N THR A 275 1.49 -0.79 -0.09
CA THR A 275 1.72 0.65 -0.28
C THR A 275 2.29 1.33 0.96
N GLY A 276 2.16 0.73 2.13
CA GLY A 276 2.71 1.21 3.40
C GLY A 276 4.18 0.83 3.63
N THR A 277 4.80 0.05 2.74
CA THR A 277 6.22 -0.34 2.82
C THR A 277 7.02 0.31 1.69
N THR A 278 8.15 0.94 2.01
CA THR A 278 8.97 1.65 1.02
C THR A 278 9.77 0.70 0.13
N LEU A 279 10.51 -0.24 0.73
CA LEU A 279 11.48 -1.10 0.04
C LEU A 279 10.84 -2.30 -0.66
N ILE A 280 11.62 -2.92 -1.53
CA ILE A 280 11.35 -4.25 -2.10
C ILE A 280 12.11 -5.27 -1.27
N TYR A 281 11.39 -6.13 -0.54
CA TYR A 281 12.00 -7.23 0.21
C TYR A 281 11.89 -8.51 -0.60
N ILE A 282 13.01 -9.24 -0.70
CA ILE A 282 13.09 -10.51 -1.44
C ILE A 282 13.61 -11.62 -0.52
N PRO A 283 13.37 -12.91 -0.81
CA PRO A 283 13.84 -13.99 0.05
C PRO A 283 15.32 -13.90 0.38
N THR A 284 15.72 -14.21 1.61
CA THR A 284 17.12 -14.13 2.08
C THR A 284 18.11 -14.80 1.13
N ALA A 285 17.77 -15.99 0.60
CA ALA A 285 18.64 -16.67 -0.38
C ALA A 285 18.77 -15.89 -1.69
N ALA A 286 17.71 -15.23 -2.15
CA ALA A 286 17.73 -14.38 -3.35
C ALA A 286 18.53 -13.10 -3.10
N TYR A 287 18.34 -12.49 -1.94
CA TYR A 287 19.09 -11.30 -1.53
C TYR A 287 20.61 -11.58 -1.45
N ASN A 288 21.01 -12.68 -0.85
CA ASN A 288 22.42 -13.08 -0.79
C ASN A 288 23.02 -13.31 -2.19
N LYS A 289 22.27 -13.93 -3.12
CA LYS A 289 22.69 -14.05 -4.51
C LYS A 289 22.78 -12.69 -5.21
N PHE A 290 21.86 -11.78 -4.95
CA PHE A 290 21.89 -10.40 -5.47
C PHE A 290 23.16 -9.68 -4.99
N LEU A 291 23.48 -9.74 -3.69
CA LEU A 291 24.72 -9.18 -3.14
C LEU A 291 25.96 -9.79 -3.80
N THR A 292 25.99 -11.13 -3.96
CA THR A 292 27.12 -11.81 -4.64
C THR A 292 27.25 -11.35 -6.09
N ALA A 293 26.15 -11.28 -6.85
CA ALA A 293 26.16 -10.90 -8.26
C ALA A 293 26.56 -9.43 -8.49
N THR A 294 26.32 -8.57 -7.50
CA THR A 294 26.62 -7.13 -7.56
C THR A 294 27.91 -6.74 -6.86
N GLY A 295 28.57 -7.68 -6.16
CA GLY A 295 29.73 -7.38 -5.30
C GLY A 295 29.36 -6.51 -4.09
N GLY A 296 28.09 -6.56 -3.67
CA GLY A 296 27.55 -5.76 -2.57
C GLY A 296 27.61 -6.46 -1.22
N ARG A 297 27.24 -5.73 -0.20
CA ARG A 297 27.02 -6.21 1.17
C ARG A 297 25.90 -5.42 1.84
N THR A 298 25.35 -5.94 2.91
CA THR A 298 24.47 -5.14 3.77
C THR A 298 25.30 -4.21 4.63
N GLU A 299 25.01 -2.91 4.62
CA GLU A 299 25.67 -1.93 5.48
C GLU A 299 24.93 -1.84 6.82
N SER A 300 25.65 -2.03 7.93
CA SER A 300 25.05 -2.04 9.26
C SER A 300 24.44 -0.70 9.68
N ALA A 301 25.02 0.42 9.22
CA ALA A 301 24.55 1.76 9.59
C ALA A 301 23.21 2.11 8.96
N SER A 302 23.02 1.79 7.67
CA SER A 302 21.79 2.06 6.92
C SER A 302 20.84 0.86 6.85
N GLY A 303 21.34 -0.36 7.01
CA GLY A 303 20.62 -1.59 6.75
C GLY A 303 20.41 -1.89 5.26
N LEU A 304 20.85 -1.04 4.34
CA LEU A 304 20.69 -1.22 2.90
C LEU A 304 21.78 -2.10 2.30
N ALA A 305 21.49 -2.67 1.13
CA ALA A 305 22.52 -3.17 0.23
C ALA A 305 23.39 -2.02 -0.25
N VAL A 306 24.72 -2.12 -0.08
CA VAL A 306 25.68 -1.09 -0.45
C VAL A 306 26.73 -1.65 -1.39
N PHE A 307 27.16 -0.82 -2.35
CA PHE A 307 28.09 -1.18 -3.40
C PHE A 307 29.19 -0.11 -3.55
N THR A 308 30.41 -0.53 -3.82
CA THR A 308 31.52 0.37 -4.18
C THR A 308 31.55 0.67 -5.70
N THR A 309 31.05 -0.26 -6.50
CA THR A 309 30.87 -0.11 -7.95
C THR A 309 29.38 -0.10 -8.26
N LYS A 310 28.94 0.84 -9.09
CA LYS A 310 27.52 0.96 -9.47
C LYS A 310 27.04 -0.30 -10.17
N PRO A 311 26.01 -0.99 -9.65
CA PRO A 311 25.35 -2.08 -10.36
C PRO A 311 24.77 -1.59 -11.69
N THR A 312 24.94 -2.37 -12.77
CA THR A 312 24.55 -1.96 -14.13
C THR A 312 23.46 -2.82 -14.78
N ALA A 313 23.24 -4.04 -14.26
CA ALA A 313 22.22 -4.90 -14.81
C ALA A 313 20.83 -4.60 -14.22
N ASN A 314 19.80 -4.93 -14.95
CA ASN A 314 18.41 -4.78 -14.50
C ASN A 314 18.06 -5.83 -13.43
N PHE A 315 17.20 -5.45 -12.50
CA PHE A 315 16.55 -6.34 -11.56
C PHE A 315 15.12 -6.63 -12.06
N SER A 316 14.68 -7.88 -12.04
CA SER A 316 13.36 -8.23 -12.53
C SER A 316 12.61 -9.15 -11.58
N ILE A 317 11.30 -8.95 -11.51
CA ILE A 317 10.34 -9.76 -10.76
C ILE A 317 9.38 -10.39 -11.78
N LYS A 318 9.13 -11.68 -11.64
CA LYS A 318 8.20 -12.42 -12.51
C LYS A 318 6.96 -12.84 -11.74
N PHE A 319 5.78 -12.40 -12.21
CA PHE A 319 4.49 -12.87 -11.72
C PHE A 319 3.83 -13.72 -12.83
N GLY A 320 3.48 -14.96 -12.54
CA GLY A 320 3.01 -15.89 -13.56
C GLY A 320 4.01 -16.00 -14.72
N THR A 321 3.59 -15.58 -15.91
CA THR A 321 4.44 -15.56 -17.12
C THR A 321 5.00 -14.15 -17.43
N THR A 322 4.54 -13.11 -16.77
CA THR A 322 4.90 -11.71 -17.04
C THR A 322 6.08 -11.27 -16.18
N THR A 323 7.05 -10.60 -16.78
CA THR A 323 8.24 -10.07 -16.12
C THR A 323 8.17 -8.54 -16.03
N TYR A 324 8.39 -8.01 -14.83
CA TYR A 324 8.48 -6.59 -14.52
C TYR A 324 9.92 -6.25 -14.18
N THR A 325 10.46 -5.24 -14.83
CA THR A 325 11.90 -4.95 -14.82
C THR A 325 12.19 -3.56 -14.27
N LEU A 326 13.10 -3.48 -13.31
CA LEU A 326 13.63 -2.24 -12.76
C LEU A 326 15.06 -2.04 -13.27
N THR A 327 15.30 -0.90 -13.90
CA THR A 327 16.65 -0.47 -14.29
C THR A 327 17.46 -0.06 -13.06
N PRO A 328 18.80 0.06 -13.16
CA PRO A 328 19.61 0.58 -12.06
C PRO A 328 19.16 1.94 -11.52
N ALA A 329 18.65 2.82 -12.39
CA ALA A 329 18.12 4.12 -11.95
C ALA A 329 16.85 4.00 -11.09
N GLN A 330 16.10 2.91 -11.23
CA GLN A 330 14.84 2.67 -10.54
C GLN A 330 15.00 1.90 -9.22
N TYR A 331 15.97 0.98 -9.14
CA TYR A 331 16.18 0.22 -7.89
C TYR A 331 17.34 0.75 -7.01
N LEU A 332 18.16 1.68 -7.50
CA LEU A 332 19.18 2.34 -6.68
C LEU A 332 18.62 3.62 -6.07
N VAL A 333 19.08 3.94 -4.86
CA VAL A 333 18.79 5.23 -4.22
C VAL A 333 19.39 6.36 -5.05
N PRO A 334 18.61 7.37 -5.47
CA PRO A 334 19.14 8.51 -6.19
C PRO A 334 20.18 9.29 -5.36
N THR A 335 21.32 9.63 -5.96
CA THR A 335 22.39 10.34 -5.24
C THR A 335 21.97 11.70 -4.67
N PRO A 336 21.06 12.49 -5.28
CA PRO A 336 20.55 13.71 -4.68
C PRO A 336 19.84 13.50 -3.33
N GLN A 337 19.28 12.31 -3.08
CA GLN A 337 18.58 11.97 -1.83
C GLN A 337 19.53 11.49 -0.71
N TYR A 338 20.84 11.36 -0.98
CA TYR A 338 21.79 10.82 0.01
C TYR A 338 21.90 11.68 1.27
N SER A 339 21.84 13.01 1.13
CA SER A 339 21.85 13.92 2.29
C SER A 339 20.63 13.73 3.17
N THR A 340 19.45 13.59 2.57
CA THR A 340 18.18 13.36 3.27
C THR A 340 18.20 12.05 4.07
N PHE A 341 18.78 10.99 3.47
CA PHE A 341 18.86 9.67 4.09
C PHE A 341 20.13 9.42 4.93
N GLY A 342 21.03 10.39 5.05
CA GLY A 342 22.29 10.22 5.75
C GLY A 342 23.24 9.20 5.12
N LEU A 343 23.18 9.01 3.79
CA LEU A 343 23.98 8.06 3.04
C LEU A 343 25.35 8.65 2.64
N THR A 344 26.36 7.78 2.54
CA THR A 344 27.73 8.18 2.23
C THR A 344 27.91 8.38 0.73
N SER A 345 28.45 9.53 0.30
CA SER A 345 28.87 9.78 -1.08
C SER A 345 29.97 8.81 -1.54
N GLY A 346 30.01 8.53 -2.84
CA GLY A 346 31.00 7.61 -3.44
C GLY A 346 30.66 6.13 -3.28
N LYS A 347 29.51 5.82 -2.70
CA LYS A 347 28.90 4.48 -2.65
C LYS A 347 27.57 4.51 -3.38
N TYR A 348 27.00 3.32 -3.63
CA TYR A 348 25.66 3.14 -4.20
C TYR A 348 24.84 2.29 -3.25
N TYR A 349 23.55 2.56 -3.16
CA TYR A 349 22.62 1.88 -2.26
C TYR A 349 21.39 1.42 -3.04
N ALA A 350 20.80 0.27 -2.66
CA ALA A 350 19.63 -0.24 -3.33
C ALA A 350 18.38 -0.23 -2.43
N TRP A 351 17.23 -0.04 -3.03
CA TRP A 351 15.90 -0.21 -2.44
C TRP A 351 15.47 -1.68 -2.31
N ILE A 352 16.36 -2.63 -2.67
CA ILE A 352 16.15 -4.07 -2.54
C ILE A 352 16.79 -4.52 -1.24
N ASN A 353 16.05 -5.27 -0.42
CA ASN A 353 16.52 -5.68 0.90
C ASN A 353 16.18 -7.14 1.19
N ASP A 354 16.78 -7.66 2.27
CA ASP A 354 16.56 -9.01 2.78
C ASP A 354 15.13 -9.14 3.32
N GLY A 355 14.38 -10.08 2.80
CA GLY A 355 13.07 -10.47 3.30
C GLY A 355 13.19 -11.47 4.44
N ARG A 356 12.90 -12.72 4.18
CA ARG A 356 13.00 -13.81 5.16
C ARG A 356 13.39 -15.11 4.45
N SER A 357 13.84 -16.08 5.24
CA SER A 357 14.17 -17.42 4.73
C SER A 357 12.94 -18.32 4.55
N SER A 358 11.81 -17.99 5.17
CA SER A 358 10.58 -18.80 5.15
C SER A 358 9.33 -17.95 5.37
N GLY A 359 8.16 -18.54 5.17
CA GLY A 359 6.88 -17.87 5.27
C GLY A 359 6.67 -16.88 4.13
N VAL A 360 5.93 -15.79 4.40
CA VAL A 360 5.87 -14.62 3.52
C VAL A 360 7.22 -13.92 3.58
N ASN A 361 7.99 -14.02 2.52
CA ASN A 361 9.38 -13.60 2.46
C ASN A 361 9.65 -12.49 1.44
N THR A 362 8.57 -11.89 0.92
CA THR A 362 8.65 -10.81 -0.05
C THR A 362 7.62 -9.73 0.27
N ILE A 363 8.03 -8.47 0.17
CA ILE A 363 7.12 -7.32 0.09
C ILE A 363 7.43 -6.57 -1.21
N ILE A 364 6.39 -6.37 -2.01
CA ILE A 364 6.41 -5.50 -3.18
C ILE A 364 5.98 -4.11 -2.71
N GLY A 365 6.96 -3.29 -2.31
CA GLY A 365 6.72 -1.98 -1.73
C GLY A 365 6.75 -0.83 -2.74
N GLN A 366 6.71 0.40 -2.22
CA GLN A 366 6.55 1.64 -3.00
C GLN A 366 7.57 1.76 -4.14
N LYS A 367 8.83 1.35 -3.95
CA LYS A 367 9.87 1.47 -4.99
C LYS A 367 9.63 0.60 -6.23
N PHE A 368 8.79 -0.42 -6.12
CA PHE A 368 8.22 -1.11 -7.28
C PHE A 368 6.95 -0.39 -7.76
N LEU A 369 6.06 0.01 -6.86
CA LEU A 369 4.77 0.63 -7.18
C LEU A 369 4.92 2.04 -7.80
N GLU A 370 6.03 2.71 -7.60
CA GLU A 370 6.39 3.95 -8.29
C GLU A 370 6.69 3.74 -9.79
N GLN A 371 7.01 2.52 -10.21
CA GLN A 371 7.31 2.19 -11.60
C GLN A 371 6.14 1.49 -12.30
N TYR A 372 5.22 0.94 -11.52
CA TYR A 372 4.09 0.16 -12.02
C TYR A 372 2.79 0.57 -11.33
N TYR A 373 1.85 1.09 -12.14
CA TYR A 373 0.48 1.29 -11.70
C TYR A 373 -0.07 0.00 -11.13
N SER A 374 -0.65 0.02 -9.96
CA SER A 374 -1.16 -1.16 -9.29
C SER A 374 -2.67 -1.11 -9.10
N VAL A 375 -3.31 -2.26 -9.18
CA VAL A 375 -4.76 -2.41 -9.01
C VAL A 375 -5.04 -3.50 -8.00
N PHE A 376 -5.83 -3.17 -7.00
CA PHE A 376 -6.29 -4.06 -5.95
C PHE A 376 -7.78 -4.31 -6.15
N ASP A 377 -8.13 -5.48 -6.69
CA ASP A 377 -9.49 -5.83 -7.12
C ASP A 377 -10.09 -6.88 -6.19
N THR A 378 -10.77 -6.41 -5.14
CA THR A 378 -11.48 -7.26 -4.17
C THR A 378 -12.60 -8.03 -4.85
N THR A 379 -13.33 -7.38 -5.76
CA THR A 379 -14.47 -7.99 -6.48
C THR A 379 -14.08 -9.28 -7.18
N ASN A 380 -12.86 -9.33 -7.77
CA ASN A 380 -12.38 -10.50 -8.50
C ASN A 380 -11.20 -11.22 -7.81
N SER A 381 -10.85 -10.87 -6.58
CA SER A 381 -9.75 -11.46 -5.80
C SER A 381 -8.43 -11.51 -6.58
N ARG A 382 -7.97 -10.36 -7.08
CA ARG A 382 -6.78 -10.29 -7.94
C ARG A 382 -6.03 -8.96 -7.77
N ILE A 383 -4.77 -8.95 -8.17
CA ILE A 383 -3.90 -7.79 -8.17
C ILE A 383 -3.44 -7.54 -9.61
N GLY A 384 -3.46 -6.30 -10.07
CA GLY A 384 -3.07 -5.92 -11.43
C GLY A 384 -1.85 -5.01 -11.43
N PHE A 385 -1.03 -5.13 -12.49
CA PHE A 385 0.08 -4.21 -12.74
C PHE A 385 0.15 -3.81 -14.22
N ALA A 386 0.49 -2.54 -14.46
CA ALA A 386 0.83 -2.00 -15.77
C ALA A 386 1.99 -1.00 -15.60
N THR A 387 2.70 -0.66 -16.68
CA THR A 387 3.75 0.37 -16.61
C THR A 387 3.11 1.72 -16.25
N ALA A 388 3.61 2.39 -15.20
CA ALA A 388 3.16 3.72 -14.83
C ALA A 388 3.44 4.74 -15.93
N ALA A 389 2.54 5.76 -16.09
CA ALA A 389 2.63 6.77 -17.15
C ALA A 389 3.66 7.86 -16.84
#